data_df2c7af273dc6f9ac9b2f402becb5f43
#
_entry.id   df2c7af273dc6f9ac9b2f402becb5f43
#
_cell.length_a   1.000
_cell.length_b   1.000
_cell.length_c   1.000
_cell.angle_alpha   90.00
_cell.angle_beta   90.00
_cell.angle_gamma   90.00
#
_symmetry.space_group_name_H-M   'P 1'
#
loop_
_entity.id
_entity.type
_entity.pdbx_description
1 polymer ?
#
loop_
_entity_poly.entity_id
_entity_poly.type
_entity_poly.pdbx_seq_one_letter_code
_entity_poly.pdbx_strand_id
1 'polypeptide(L)'
;MQKFAFKSLFAVALIFGFSGFGWPKAVDFGEMAYRTSCADCHGIDGKGNGPMAARFKAKPTDLTVEAKNNNGEFPFEAVYDIIDGRKPIAASNPRHMTIWGQAFLSFGPDSQGIPRNRISAIIDYLKRIQAK
;
A
#
# COMPACT_ATOMS: atom_id res chain seq x y z
N MET A 1 -45.43 -25.16 63.35
CA MET A 1 -45.40 -23.99 62.41
C MET A 1 -43.99 -23.48 62.35
N GLN A 2 -43.20 -23.94 61.35
CA GLN A 2 -41.78 -23.56 61.19
C GLN A 2 -41.67 -22.57 60.01
N LYS A 3 -41.21 -21.40 60.35
CA LYS A 3 -40.97 -20.31 59.37
C LYS A 3 -39.57 -20.50 58.74
N PHE A 4 -39.53 -20.93 57.49
CA PHE A 4 -38.25 -20.94 56.71
C PHE A 4 -37.88 -19.53 56.26
N ALA A 5 -36.78 -19.03 56.79
CA ALA A 5 -36.16 -17.78 56.37
C ALA A 5 -35.38 -18.05 55.11
N PHE A 6 -35.77 -17.41 53.99
CA PHE A 6 -35.09 -17.46 52.72
C PHE A 6 -33.93 -16.48 52.74
N LYS A 7 -32.66 -16.97 52.84
CA LYS A 7 -31.47 -16.15 52.75
C LYS A 7 -31.19 -15.86 51.28
N SER A 8 -31.42 -14.62 50.86
CA SER A 8 -31.00 -14.12 49.53
C SER A 8 -29.48 -14.11 49.43
N LEU A 9 -28.93 -14.95 48.56
CA LEU A 9 -27.57 -14.90 48.10
C LEU A 9 -27.45 -13.82 46.97
N PHE A 10 -26.88 -12.69 47.30
CA PHE A 10 -26.46 -11.71 46.29
C PHE A 10 -25.28 -12.28 45.53
N ALA A 11 -25.50 -12.71 44.28
CA ALA A 11 -24.43 -13.03 43.34
C ALA A 11 -23.82 -11.73 42.80
N VAL A 12 -22.62 -11.39 43.25
CA VAL A 12 -21.81 -10.29 42.69
C VAL A 12 -21.23 -10.76 41.35
N ALA A 13 -21.84 -10.35 40.27
CA ALA A 13 -21.28 -10.56 38.93
C ALA A 13 -20.07 -9.65 38.74
N LEU A 14 -18.87 -10.21 38.82
CA LEU A 14 -17.62 -9.57 38.41
C LEU A 14 -17.63 -9.41 36.88
N ILE A 15 -17.96 -8.21 36.42
CA ILE A 15 -17.80 -7.82 35.02
C ILE A 15 -16.31 -7.62 34.79
N PHE A 16 -15.63 -8.67 34.32
CA PHE A 16 -14.30 -8.53 33.74
C PHE A 16 -14.43 -7.69 32.46
N GLY A 17 -14.07 -6.40 32.56
CA GLY A 17 -13.89 -5.55 31.41
C GLY A 17 -12.81 -6.13 30.53
N PHE A 18 -13.21 -6.73 29.41
CA PHE A 18 -12.31 -7.16 28.35
C PHE A 18 -11.76 -5.88 27.68
N SER A 19 -10.66 -5.35 28.22
CA SER A 19 -9.90 -4.28 27.60
C SER A 19 -9.49 -4.81 26.24
N GLY A 20 -10.03 -4.23 25.15
CA GLY A 20 -9.81 -4.66 23.79
C GLY A 20 -8.31 -4.69 23.49
N PHE A 21 -7.76 -5.89 23.41
CA PHE A 21 -6.41 -6.14 22.92
C PHE A 21 -6.44 -5.78 21.43
N GLY A 22 -6.01 -4.56 21.11
CA GLY A 22 -5.93 -4.14 19.73
C GLY A 22 -4.99 -5.07 18.96
N TRP A 23 -5.54 -5.80 17.99
CA TRP A 23 -4.74 -6.65 17.12
C TRP A 23 -3.68 -5.79 16.42
N PRO A 24 -2.42 -6.23 16.37
CA PRO A 24 -1.41 -5.50 15.61
C PRO A 24 -1.89 -5.34 14.16
N LYS A 25 -1.84 -4.11 13.65
CA LYS A 25 -2.24 -3.83 12.27
C LYS A 25 -1.37 -4.69 11.35
N ALA A 26 -1.99 -5.48 10.50
CA ALA A 26 -1.27 -6.34 9.55
C ALA A 26 -0.31 -5.48 8.72
N VAL A 27 0.90 -5.99 8.50
CA VAL A 27 1.91 -5.30 7.68
C VAL A 27 1.40 -5.23 6.26
N ASP A 28 1.27 -4.00 5.73
CA ASP A 28 0.89 -3.77 4.35
C ASP A 28 2.14 -3.87 3.46
N PHE A 29 2.31 -5.01 2.82
CA PHE A 29 3.44 -5.25 1.93
C PHE A 29 3.47 -4.31 0.73
N GLY A 30 2.32 -3.89 0.22
CA GLY A 30 2.22 -2.93 -0.88
C GLY A 30 2.72 -1.56 -0.47
N GLU A 31 2.28 -1.07 0.69
CA GLU A 31 2.76 0.19 1.26
C GLU A 31 4.26 0.14 1.55
N MET A 32 4.73 -0.95 2.17
CA MET A 32 6.16 -1.11 2.47
C MET A 32 7.00 -1.12 1.20
N ALA A 33 6.60 -1.88 0.18
CA ALA A 33 7.29 -1.94 -1.10
C ALA A 33 7.27 -0.58 -1.83
N TYR A 34 6.15 0.14 -1.78
CA TYR A 34 6.04 1.50 -2.30
C TYR A 34 7.00 2.45 -1.59
N ARG A 35 7.01 2.47 -0.26
CA ARG A 35 7.87 3.35 0.53
C ARG A 35 9.35 3.14 0.24
N THR A 36 9.77 1.90 0.05
CA THR A 36 11.18 1.55 -0.19
C THR A 36 11.63 1.72 -1.63
N SER A 37 10.71 1.69 -2.60
CA SER A 37 11.08 1.68 -4.03
C SER A 37 10.61 2.93 -4.80
N CYS A 38 9.55 3.59 -4.35
CA CYS A 38 8.86 4.62 -5.13
C CYS A 38 8.85 5.99 -4.43
N ALA A 39 8.78 6.01 -3.09
CA ALA A 39 8.53 7.23 -2.34
C ALA A 39 9.62 8.29 -2.45
N ASP A 40 10.88 7.90 -2.68
CA ASP A 40 11.99 8.86 -2.85
C ASP A 40 11.75 9.82 -4.02
N CYS A 41 11.07 9.37 -5.07
CA CYS A 41 10.70 10.20 -6.22
C CYS A 41 9.24 10.65 -6.16
N HIS A 42 8.31 9.73 -5.92
CA HIS A 42 6.88 10.01 -5.99
C HIS A 42 6.28 10.60 -4.70
N GLY A 43 7.07 10.67 -3.62
CA GLY A 43 6.60 11.14 -2.32
C GLY A 43 5.87 10.04 -1.53
N ILE A 44 5.82 10.21 -0.22
CA ILE A 44 5.16 9.26 0.68
C ILE A 44 3.64 9.22 0.48
N ASP A 45 3.09 10.32 -0.05
CA ASP A 45 1.69 10.52 -0.39
C ASP A 45 1.36 10.27 -1.88
N GLY A 46 2.35 9.91 -2.69
CA GLY A 46 2.19 9.61 -4.11
C GLY A 46 2.09 10.81 -5.04
N LYS A 47 2.29 12.05 -4.57
CA LYS A 47 2.03 13.29 -5.34
C LYS A 47 3.22 13.79 -6.16
N GLY A 48 4.25 12.99 -6.33
CA GLY A 48 5.43 13.38 -7.10
C GLY A 48 6.32 14.42 -6.41
N ASN A 49 6.26 14.50 -5.08
CA ASN A 49 6.95 15.49 -4.24
C ASN A 49 8.04 14.86 -3.36
N GLY A 50 8.55 13.69 -3.75
CA GLY A 50 9.59 13.00 -2.99
C GLY A 50 10.91 13.80 -2.93
N PRO A 51 11.81 13.48 -1.98
CA PRO A 51 13.07 14.21 -1.78
C PRO A 51 13.97 14.22 -3.02
N MET A 52 13.84 13.22 -3.89
CA MET A 52 14.58 13.13 -5.14
C MET A 52 13.90 13.89 -6.30
N ALA A 53 12.66 14.33 -6.15
CA ALA A 53 11.89 14.95 -7.24
C ALA A 53 12.58 16.17 -7.86
N ALA A 54 13.24 17.00 -7.04
CA ALA A 54 13.95 18.18 -7.49
C ALA A 54 15.17 17.89 -8.40
N ARG A 55 15.65 16.64 -8.43
CA ARG A 55 16.78 16.23 -9.28
C ARG A 55 16.37 15.96 -10.73
N PHE A 56 15.07 15.87 -10.99
CA PHE A 56 14.56 15.55 -12.31
C PHE A 56 14.09 16.81 -13.04
N LYS A 57 14.41 16.89 -14.31
CA LYS A 57 13.97 17.99 -15.18
C LYS A 57 12.44 18.02 -15.35
N ALA A 58 11.83 16.84 -15.36
CA ALA A 58 10.39 16.65 -15.33
C ALA A 58 9.97 16.08 -13.97
N LYS A 59 9.04 16.74 -13.32
CA LYS A 59 8.50 16.29 -12.01
C LYS A 59 7.94 14.87 -12.12
N PRO A 60 8.21 13.99 -11.14
CA PRO A 60 7.54 12.68 -11.07
C PRO A 60 6.02 12.83 -11.06
N THR A 61 5.34 11.91 -11.73
CA THR A 61 3.87 11.92 -11.87
C THR A 61 3.20 11.81 -10.50
N ASP A 62 2.09 12.52 -10.33
CA ASP A 62 1.16 12.33 -9.23
C ASP A 62 0.40 11.01 -9.46
N LEU A 63 0.70 10.01 -8.64
CA LEU A 63 0.13 8.67 -8.72
C LEU A 63 -1.27 8.56 -8.09
N THR A 64 -1.75 9.62 -7.43
CA THR A 64 -3.06 9.63 -6.77
C THR A 64 -4.21 9.96 -7.72
N VAL A 65 -3.91 10.33 -8.95
CA VAL A 65 -4.91 10.77 -9.95
C VAL A 65 -5.03 9.83 -11.15
N GLU A 66 -4.42 8.65 -11.10
CA GLU A 66 -4.44 7.69 -12.21
C GLU A 66 -5.87 7.26 -12.58
N ALA A 67 -6.71 6.94 -11.60
CA ALA A 67 -8.11 6.62 -11.86
C ALA A 67 -8.87 7.81 -12.43
N LYS A 68 -8.66 9.02 -11.90
CA LYS A 68 -9.30 10.25 -12.39
C LYS A 68 -8.95 10.51 -13.87
N ASN A 69 -7.69 10.31 -14.24
CA ASN A 69 -7.20 10.50 -15.60
C ASN A 69 -7.65 9.39 -16.56
N ASN A 70 -8.23 8.31 -16.05
CA ASN A 70 -8.72 7.16 -16.79
C ASN A 70 -10.22 6.91 -16.53
N ASN A 71 -11.04 7.95 -16.64
CA ASN A 71 -12.51 7.88 -16.56
C ASN A 71 -13.03 7.27 -15.24
N GLY A 72 -12.29 7.38 -14.15
CA GLY A 72 -12.68 6.86 -12.83
C GLY A 72 -12.22 5.42 -12.56
N GLU A 73 -11.63 4.74 -13.55
CA GLU A 73 -11.12 3.39 -13.42
C GLU A 73 -9.59 3.39 -13.30
N PHE A 74 -9.05 2.68 -12.30
CA PHE A 74 -7.60 2.57 -12.14
C PHE A 74 -7.00 1.70 -13.26
N PRO A 75 -6.05 2.21 -14.08
CA PRO A 75 -5.52 1.52 -15.26
C PRO A 75 -4.44 0.49 -14.88
N PHE A 76 -4.84 -0.63 -14.25
CA PHE A 76 -3.95 -1.64 -13.68
C PHE A 76 -2.85 -2.09 -14.65
N GLU A 77 -3.21 -2.56 -15.84
CA GLU A 77 -2.26 -3.11 -16.81
C GLU A 77 -1.27 -2.04 -17.31
N ALA A 78 -1.77 -0.84 -17.56
CA ALA A 78 -0.90 0.26 -18.02
C ALA A 78 0.13 0.65 -16.94
N VAL A 79 -0.30 0.74 -15.68
CA VAL A 79 0.59 1.02 -14.55
C VAL A 79 1.57 -0.12 -14.32
N TYR A 80 1.09 -1.37 -14.42
CA TYR A 80 1.94 -2.55 -14.31
C TYR A 80 3.05 -2.54 -15.35
N ASP A 81 2.72 -2.33 -16.62
CA ASP A 81 3.68 -2.32 -17.73
C ASP A 81 4.73 -1.20 -17.59
N ILE A 82 4.33 -0.05 -17.05
CA ILE A 82 5.24 1.06 -16.76
C ILE A 82 6.24 0.67 -15.65
N ILE A 83 5.77 0.10 -14.55
CA ILE A 83 6.61 -0.31 -13.43
C ILE A 83 7.54 -1.46 -13.83
N ASP A 84 7.02 -2.46 -14.52
CA ASP A 84 7.78 -3.62 -15.01
C ASP A 84 8.81 -3.23 -16.09
N GLY A 85 8.54 -2.16 -16.82
CA GLY A 85 9.43 -1.63 -17.88
C GLY A 85 9.07 -2.10 -19.27
N ARG A 86 7.96 -2.81 -19.47
CA ARG A 86 7.48 -3.24 -20.80
C ARG A 86 7.00 -2.06 -21.64
N LYS A 87 6.39 -1.07 -21.01
CA LYS A 87 5.89 0.12 -21.69
C LYS A 87 6.85 1.29 -21.47
N PRO A 88 7.31 1.96 -22.53
CA PRO A 88 8.09 3.18 -22.37
C PRO A 88 7.23 4.27 -21.74
N ILE A 89 7.83 5.05 -20.85
CA ILE A 89 7.25 6.33 -20.42
C ILE A 89 7.28 7.24 -21.64
N ALA A 90 6.24 8.05 -21.83
CA ALA A 90 6.11 8.90 -23.03
C ALA A 90 7.41 9.60 -23.42
N ALA A 91 7.66 9.72 -24.75
CA ALA A 91 8.91 10.26 -25.28
C ALA A 91 9.26 11.68 -24.83
N SER A 92 8.26 12.46 -24.39
CA SER A 92 8.44 13.78 -23.78
C SER A 92 9.04 13.76 -22.37
N ASN A 93 9.10 12.58 -21.76
CA ASN A 93 9.66 12.39 -20.42
C ASN A 93 10.66 11.23 -20.48
N PRO A 94 11.97 11.52 -20.70
CA PRO A 94 12.99 10.48 -20.76
C PRO A 94 12.92 9.65 -19.45
N ARG A 95 12.99 8.33 -19.60
CA ARG A 95 12.87 7.38 -18.49
C ARG A 95 13.94 7.67 -17.43
N HIS A 96 13.54 8.30 -16.36
CA HIS A 96 14.34 8.43 -15.14
C HIS A 96 13.92 7.42 -14.07
N MET A 97 12.77 6.78 -14.27
CA MET A 97 12.26 5.75 -13.38
C MET A 97 12.98 4.42 -13.62
N THR A 98 13.37 3.75 -12.55
CA THR A 98 13.97 2.41 -12.58
C THR A 98 13.01 1.40 -13.22
N ILE A 99 13.55 0.45 -14.00
CA ILE A 99 12.81 -0.73 -14.47
C ILE A 99 12.72 -1.72 -13.31
N TRP A 100 11.61 -1.66 -12.58
CA TRP A 100 11.45 -2.44 -11.35
C TRP A 100 11.28 -3.93 -11.59
N GLY A 101 10.75 -4.33 -12.76
CA GLY A 101 10.69 -5.74 -13.14
C GLY A 101 12.06 -6.40 -13.10
N GLN A 102 13.09 -5.74 -13.61
CA GLN A 102 14.47 -6.22 -13.57
C GLN A 102 15.11 -6.04 -12.19
N ALA A 103 14.90 -4.88 -11.56
CA ALA A 103 15.47 -4.60 -10.25
C ALA A 103 15.02 -5.61 -9.19
N PHE A 104 13.76 -6.02 -9.21
CA PHE A 104 13.23 -7.00 -8.26
C PHE A 104 13.75 -8.42 -8.49
N LEU A 105 14.22 -8.75 -9.69
CA LEU A 105 14.90 -10.03 -9.95
C LEU A 105 16.24 -10.15 -9.20
N SER A 106 16.88 -9.03 -8.89
CA SER A 106 18.18 -9.04 -8.24
C SER A 106 18.14 -9.34 -6.74
N PHE A 107 16.94 -9.46 -6.14
CA PHE A 107 16.78 -9.63 -4.69
C PHE A 107 16.77 -11.09 -4.21
N GLY A 108 17.09 -12.10 -5.04
CA GLY A 108 17.27 -13.48 -4.58
C GLY A 108 17.14 -14.56 -5.66
N PRO A 109 17.64 -15.78 -5.41
CA PRO A 109 17.70 -16.87 -6.38
C PRO A 109 16.33 -17.46 -6.78
N ASP A 110 15.28 -17.29 -5.96
CA ASP A 110 13.92 -17.77 -6.25
C ASP A 110 13.00 -16.69 -6.85
N SER A 111 13.57 -15.81 -7.63
CA SER A 111 12.99 -14.52 -7.97
C SER A 111 11.88 -14.52 -9.04
N GLN A 112 11.53 -15.65 -9.66
CA GLN A 112 10.63 -15.64 -10.83
C GLN A 112 9.19 -15.17 -10.53
N GLY A 113 8.68 -15.38 -9.32
CA GLY A 113 7.37 -14.87 -8.89
C GLY A 113 7.42 -13.53 -8.14
N ILE A 114 8.59 -13.17 -7.60
CA ILE A 114 8.77 -12.01 -6.71
C ILE A 114 8.47 -10.67 -7.40
N PRO A 115 8.98 -10.38 -8.64
CA PRO A 115 8.69 -9.12 -9.29
C PRO A 115 7.20 -8.91 -9.52
N ARG A 116 6.52 -9.93 -10.06
CA ARG A 116 5.08 -9.84 -10.34
C ARG A 116 4.27 -9.58 -9.07
N ASN A 117 4.51 -10.36 -8.01
CA ASN A 117 3.79 -10.23 -6.75
C ASN A 117 4.08 -8.88 -6.09
N ARG A 118 5.33 -8.41 -6.14
CA ARG A 118 5.72 -7.12 -5.56
C ARG A 118 5.12 -5.95 -6.32
N ILE A 119 5.15 -5.98 -7.66
CA ILE A 119 4.52 -4.95 -8.49
C ILE A 119 3.00 -4.92 -8.25
N SER A 120 2.34 -6.09 -8.22
CA SER A 120 0.90 -6.16 -7.95
C SER A 120 0.56 -5.60 -6.56
N ALA A 121 1.35 -5.93 -5.54
CA ALA A 121 1.15 -5.37 -4.19
C ALA A 121 1.31 -3.84 -4.15
N ILE A 122 2.31 -3.29 -4.86
CA ILE A 122 2.47 -1.84 -5.01
C ILE A 122 1.25 -1.23 -5.70
N ILE A 123 0.75 -1.85 -6.77
CA ILE A 123 -0.44 -1.36 -7.49
C ILE A 123 -1.68 -1.41 -6.60
N ASP A 124 -1.86 -2.45 -5.81
CA ASP A 124 -2.97 -2.52 -4.86
C ASP A 124 -2.90 -1.42 -3.80
N TYR A 125 -1.70 -1.05 -3.36
CA TYR A 125 -1.51 0.14 -2.53
C TYR A 125 -1.87 1.42 -3.27
N LEU A 126 -1.39 1.61 -4.51
CA LEU A 126 -1.69 2.79 -5.34
C LEU A 126 -3.20 2.95 -5.57
N LYS A 127 -3.95 1.86 -5.78
CA LYS A 127 -5.41 1.90 -5.88
C LYS A 127 -6.08 2.48 -4.63
N ARG A 128 -5.55 2.18 -3.46
CA ARG A 128 -6.11 2.66 -2.18
C ARG A 128 -5.88 4.16 -1.93
N ILE A 129 -4.80 4.70 -2.47
CA ILE A 129 -4.44 6.12 -2.29
C ILE A 129 -4.98 7.03 -3.39
N GLN A 130 -5.82 6.53 -4.31
CA GLN A 130 -6.43 7.37 -5.34
C GLN A 130 -7.27 8.49 -4.72
N ALA A 131 -7.12 9.71 -5.26
CA ALA A 131 -7.96 10.85 -4.92
C ALA A 131 -9.42 10.55 -5.29
N LYS A 132 -10.33 10.89 -4.38
CA LYS A 132 -11.78 10.75 -4.58
C LYS A 132 -12.32 11.89 -5.44
#